data_e28bd748d2ab38f0d316f08d29a6e5f9
#
_entry.id   e28bd748d2ab38f0d316f08d29a6e5f9
#
_cell.length_a   1.000
_cell.length_b   1.000
_cell.length_c   1.000
_cell.angle_alpha   90.00
_cell.angle_beta   90.00
_cell.angle_gamma   90.00
#
_symmetry.space_group_name_H-M   'P 1'
#
loop_
_entity.id
_entity.type
_entity.pdbx_description
1 polymer ?
#
loop_
_entity_poly.entity_id
_entity_poly.type
_entity_poly.pdbx_seq_one_letter_code
_entity_poly.pdbx_strand_id
1 'polypeptide(L)'
;SCGAEDGAFIYLDDILFSGNRIGSDLSLWIQQAAPAKAIVHIFVFIVHSLGEWQMMEKLKDETIRAGKKIDFHLWRSMTLENRKSYRNSSEVLWPATITADANLIAYIDQEKKFPFEFRKTGGSLKNNCFSSEEGRQLLEQEFLLAGMKIRALCKNPSNAMRPLGFSAFGLGFGSLIVTYRNCPNNCPLALWWGDPESPRASPLSKWYPLVPRKTYGRAIDFDVVW
;
A
#
# COMPACT_ATOMS: atom_id res chain seq x y z
N SER A 1 11.24 19.19 21.32
CA SER A 1 10.58 18.30 22.29
C SER A 1 9.84 19.14 23.31
N CYS A 2 8.52 18.98 23.39
CA CYS A 2 7.76 19.54 24.49
C CYS A 2 8.10 18.75 25.74
N GLY A 3 8.72 19.39 26.74
CA GLY A 3 9.03 18.80 28.04
C GLY A 3 7.78 18.69 28.94
N ALA A 4 6.66 18.25 28.39
CA ALA A 4 5.45 18.02 29.16
C ALA A 4 5.53 16.65 29.83
N GLU A 5 5.45 16.62 31.15
CA GLU A 5 5.42 15.36 31.92
C GLU A 5 4.12 14.57 31.71
N ASP A 6 3.02 15.27 31.42
CA ASP A 6 1.73 14.71 30.97
C ASP A 6 1.23 15.56 29.81
N GLY A 7 0.82 14.95 28.69
CA GLY A 7 0.34 15.73 27.56
C GLY A 7 -0.35 14.91 26.48
N ALA A 8 -1.01 15.62 25.58
CA ALA A 8 -1.49 15.11 24.32
C ALA A 8 -0.47 15.40 23.22
N PHE A 9 -0.07 14.38 22.49
CA PHE A 9 0.88 14.46 21.38
C PHE A 9 0.16 14.20 20.08
N ILE A 10 0.57 14.90 19.03
CA ILE A 10 -0.01 14.75 17.70
C ILE A 10 1.06 14.23 16.75
N TYR A 11 0.77 13.13 16.06
CA TYR A 11 1.55 12.61 14.95
C TYR A 11 0.74 12.77 13.66
N LEU A 12 1.35 13.37 12.64
CA LEU A 12 0.71 13.64 11.36
C LEU A 12 1.43 12.89 10.25
N ASP A 13 0.69 12.14 9.45
CA ASP A 13 1.18 11.55 8.21
C ASP A 13 0.07 11.55 7.14
N ASP A 14 0.42 11.22 5.90
CA ASP A 14 -0.55 11.20 4.81
C ASP A 14 -1.30 9.85 4.74
N ILE A 15 -0.59 8.73 4.74
CA ILE A 15 -1.18 7.41 4.52
C ILE A 15 -0.51 6.36 5.40
N LEU A 16 -1.32 5.46 5.96
CA LEU A 16 -0.87 4.29 6.68
C LEU A 16 -1.19 3.02 5.87
N PHE A 17 -0.20 2.45 5.19
CA PHE A 17 -0.35 1.16 4.51
C PHE A 17 0.21 0.00 5.33
N SER A 18 1.53 -0.10 5.51
CA SER A 18 2.14 -1.14 6.33
C SER A 18 2.21 -0.80 7.81
N GLY A 19 2.04 0.47 8.16
CA GLY A 19 2.25 0.97 9.51
C GLY A 19 3.71 1.02 9.98
N ASN A 20 4.66 0.53 9.17
CA ASN A 20 6.06 0.44 9.57
C ASN A 20 6.69 1.78 9.90
N ARG A 21 6.44 2.82 9.10
CA ARG A 21 6.99 4.15 9.31
C ARG A 21 6.51 4.74 10.62
N ILE A 22 5.19 4.90 10.77
CA ILE A 22 4.56 5.46 11.98
C ILE A 22 4.95 4.62 13.20
N GLY A 23 4.87 3.28 13.07
CA GLY A 23 5.25 2.37 14.14
C GLY A 23 6.72 2.51 14.54
N SER A 24 7.64 2.74 13.60
CA SER A 24 9.07 2.91 13.92
C SER A 24 9.36 4.28 14.54
N ASP A 25 8.79 5.35 13.99
CA ASP A 25 8.96 6.70 14.52
C ASP A 25 8.44 6.81 15.96
N LEU A 26 7.21 6.30 16.20
CA LEU A 26 6.62 6.32 17.53
C LEU A 26 7.31 5.34 18.51
N SER A 27 7.79 4.17 18.03
CA SER A 27 8.60 3.28 18.87
C SER A 27 9.87 3.98 19.35
N LEU A 28 10.57 4.68 18.47
CA LEU A 28 11.76 5.45 18.83
C LEU A 28 11.44 6.54 19.85
N TRP A 29 10.34 7.28 19.63
CA TRP A 29 9.88 8.31 20.56
C TRP A 29 9.52 7.70 21.94
N ILE A 30 8.80 6.55 21.97
CA ILE A 30 8.46 5.85 23.21
C ILE A 30 9.73 5.53 24.01
N GLN A 31 10.76 5.03 23.34
CA GLN A 31 12.01 4.63 23.99
C GLN A 31 12.81 5.82 24.51
N GLN A 32 12.90 6.91 23.74
CA GLN A 32 13.85 8.00 23.98
C GLN A 32 13.26 9.24 24.65
N ALA A 33 12.01 9.59 24.36
CA ALA A 33 11.49 10.90 24.69
C ALA A 33 10.06 10.95 25.25
N ALA A 34 9.31 9.85 25.20
CA ALA A 34 7.93 9.85 25.70
C ALA A 34 7.93 9.97 27.24
N PRO A 35 7.01 10.73 27.82
CA PRO A 35 6.78 10.76 29.26
C PRO A 35 6.21 9.41 29.76
N ALA A 36 6.14 9.23 31.08
CA ALA A 36 5.61 8.01 31.68
C ALA A 36 4.13 7.77 31.34
N LYS A 37 3.39 8.86 31.10
CA LYS A 37 1.98 8.83 30.66
C LYS A 37 1.79 9.83 29.52
N ALA A 38 1.04 9.43 28.49
CA ALA A 38 0.71 10.28 27.36
C ALA A 38 -0.57 9.83 26.65
N ILE A 39 -1.17 10.75 25.91
CA ILE A 39 -2.19 10.48 24.91
C ILE A 39 -1.60 10.89 23.55
N VAL A 40 -1.60 9.97 22.58
CA VAL A 40 -1.07 10.20 21.23
C VAL A 40 -2.22 10.14 20.22
N HIS A 41 -2.45 11.24 19.52
CA HIS A 41 -3.38 11.31 18.41
C HIS A 41 -2.62 11.18 17.10
N ILE A 42 -2.88 10.10 16.36
CA ILE A 42 -2.31 9.84 15.04
C ILE A 42 -3.35 10.25 14.00
N PHE A 43 -3.03 11.23 13.17
CA PHE A 43 -3.89 11.69 12.09
C PHE A 43 -3.31 11.25 10.76
N VAL A 44 -4.11 10.52 9.97
CA VAL A 44 -3.81 10.12 8.60
C VAL A 44 -5.07 10.25 7.75
N PHE A 45 -4.93 10.49 6.46
CA PHE A 45 -6.10 10.53 5.58
C PHE A 45 -6.64 9.13 5.34
N ILE A 46 -5.76 8.18 5.07
CA ILE A 46 -6.14 6.85 4.61
C ILE A 46 -5.36 5.79 5.36
N VAL A 47 -6.05 4.74 5.74
CA VAL A 47 -5.51 3.62 6.50
C VAL A 47 -5.82 2.31 5.79
N HIS A 48 -4.84 1.41 5.71
CA HIS A 48 -5.05 0.00 5.42
C HIS A 48 -5.29 -0.77 6.72
N SER A 49 -6.39 -1.52 6.80
CA SER A 49 -6.83 -2.20 8.03
C SER A 49 -5.75 -3.09 8.66
N LEU A 50 -5.02 -3.87 7.84
CA LEU A 50 -3.96 -4.75 8.36
C LEU A 50 -2.78 -3.93 8.88
N GLY A 51 -2.39 -2.86 8.19
CA GLY A 51 -1.30 -1.98 8.64
C GLY A 51 -1.62 -1.25 9.94
N GLU A 52 -2.87 -0.82 10.11
CA GLU A 52 -3.36 -0.27 11.37
C GLU A 52 -3.18 -1.26 12.51
N TRP A 53 -3.67 -2.48 12.32
CA TRP A 53 -3.55 -3.52 13.33
C TRP A 53 -2.09 -3.83 13.69
N GLN A 54 -1.23 -4.03 12.69
CA GLN A 54 0.19 -4.30 12.91
C GLN A 54 0.90 -3.16 13.65
N MET A 55 0.63 -1.91 13.25
CA MET A 55 1.18 -0.74 13.90
C MET A 55 0.75 -0.65 15.37
N MET A 56 -0.56 -0.81 15.64
CA MET A 56 -1.10 -0.69 16.99
C MET A 56 -0.57 -1.79 17.93
N GLU A 57 -0.45 -3.04 17.46
CA GLU A 57 0.17 -4.12 18.24
C GLU A 57 1.64 -3.80 18.54
N LYS A 58 2.41 -3.34 17.54
CA LYS A 58 3.79 -2.93 17.74
C LYS A 58 3.92 -1.82 18.80
N LEU A 59 3.09 -0.78 18.73
CA LEU A 59 3.13 0.34 19.68
C LEU A 59 2.75 -0.10 21.09
N LYS A 60 1.77 -0.98 21.22
CA LYS A 60 1.38 -1.58 22.51
C LYS A 60 2.55 -2.35 23.13
N ASP A 61 3.22 -3.20 22.35
CA ASP A 61 4.36 -3.96 22.83
C ASP A 61 5.53 -3.05 23.27
N GLU A 62 5.81 -2.00 22.49
CA GLU A 62 6.86 -1.03 22.83
C GLU A 62 6.53 -0.26 24.11
N THR A 63 5.25 0.12 24.29
CA THR A 63 4.78 0.82 25.50
C THR A 63 4.97 -0.06 26.76
N ILE A 64 4.63 -1.35 26.65
CA ILE A 64 4.80 -2.32 27.74
C ILE A 64 6.30 -2.51 28.06
N ARG A 65 7.15 -2.69 27.06
CA ARG A 65 8.61 -2.83 27.25
C ARG A 65 9.24 -1.61 27.91
N ALA A 66 8.75 -0.41 27.57
CA ALA A 66 9.23 0.84 28.15
C ALA A 66 8.67 1.12 29.56
N GLY A 67 7.72 0.31 30.06
CA GLY A 67 7.04 0.53 31.35
C GLY A 67 6.23 1.83 31.39
N LYS A 68 5.73 2.29 30.22
CA LYS A 68 4.98 3.55 30.09
C LYS A 68 3.50 3.27 29.90
N LYS A 69 2.66 4.26 30.20
CA LYS A 69 1.22 4.21 29.94
C LYS A 69 0.86 5.24 28.86
N ILE A 70 0.72 4.77 27.62
CA ILE A 70 0.44 5.63 26.47
C ILE A 70 -0.82 5.12 25.77
N ASP A 71 -1.79 6.02 25.61
CA ASP A 71 -3.04 5.74 24.90
C ASP A 71 -2.93 6.29 23.47
N PHE A 72 -3.21 5.46 22.46
CA PHE A 72 -3.15 5.82 21.05
C PHE A 72 -4.53 5.95 20.45
N HIS A 73 -4.81 7.06 19.79
CA HIS A 73 -6.03 7.34 19.05
C HIS A 73 -5.72 7.60 17.59
N LEU A 74 -6.25 6.76 16.69
CA LEU A 74 -6.07 6.91 15.25
C LEU A 74 -7.28 7.60 14.62
N TRP A 75 -7.03 8.69 13.91
CA TRP A 75 -8.00 9.49 13.18
C TRP A 75 -7.76 9.34 11.69
N ARG A 76 -8.82 9.02 10.93
CA ARG A 76 -8.76 8.77 9.50
C ARG A 76 -10.04 9.16 8.79
N SER A 77 -9.92 9.50 7.50
CA SER A 77 -11.09 9.78 6.64
C SER A 77 -11.57 8.52 5.93
N MET A 78 -10.64 7.62 5.55
CA MET A 78 -10.96 6.43 4.77
C MET A 78 -10.17 5.21 5.26
N THR A 79 -10.79 4.04 5.17
CA THR A 79 -10.13 2.75 5.40
C THR A 79 -10.13 1.94 4.13
N LEU A 80 -8.96 1.52 3.66
CA LEU A 80 -8.80 0.59 2.56
C LEU A 80 -8.75 -0.84 3.07
N GLU A 81 -9.29 -1.75 2.26
CA GLU A 81 -9.32 -3.17 2.56
C GLU A 81 -9.01 -3.98 1.31
N ASN A 82 -8.04 -4.89 1.38
CA ASN A 82 -7.66 -5.74 0.26
C ASN A 82 -7.74 -7.25 0.57
N ARG A 83 -8.41 -7.62 1.66
CA ARG A 83 -8.65 -9.03 1.97
C ARG A 83 -9.72 -9.61 1.04
N LYS A 84 -9.56 -10.87 0.67
CA LYS A 84 -10.44 -11.62 -0.25
C LYS A 84 -11.92 -11.59 0.16
N SER A 85 -12.21 -11.61 1.46
CA SER A 85 -13.58 -11.52 1.99
C SER A 85 -14.27 -10.18 1.69
N TYR A 86 -13.51 -9.13 1.43
CA TYR A 86 -14.02 -7.78 1.16
C TYR A 86 -13.99 -7.41 -0.32
N ARG A 87 -13.63 -8.33 -1.24
CA ARG A 87 -13.41 -8.02 -2.66
C ARG A 87 -14.58 -7.32 -3.35
N ASN A 88 -15.81 -7.58 -2.90
CA ASN A 88 -17.03 -6.99 -3.50
C ASN A 88 -17.35 -5.59 -2.97
N SER A 89 -16.74 -5.17 -1.85
CA SER A 89 -16.97 -3.87 -1.20
C SER A 89 -15.68 -3.08 -0.98
N SER A 90 -14.57 -3.54 -1.57
CA SER A 90 -13.27 -2.90 -1.44
C SER A 90 -13.15 -1.69 -2.36
N GLU A 91 -12.45 -0.66 -1.88
CA GLU A 91 -12.11 0.56 -2.62
C GLU A 91 -10.78 0.45 -3.39
N VAL A 92 -10.19 -0.73 -3.46
CA VAL A 92 -9.01 -1.01 -4.29
C VAL A 92 -9.43 -1.62 -5.64
N LEU A 93 -8.54 -1.59 -6.61
CA LEU A 93 -8.72 -2.30 -7.88
C LEU A 93 -8.73 -3.80 -7.62
N TRP A 94 -9.85 -4.42 -7.87
CA TRP A 94 -10.06 -5.86 -7.77
C TRP A 94 -10.89 -6.32 -8.97
N PRO A 95 -10.27 -6.84 -10.03
CA PRO A 95 -10.96 -7.11 -11.29
C PRO A 95 -12.21 -7.99 -11.13
N ALA A 96 -13.29 -7.57 -11.79
CA ALA A 96 -14.51 -8.38 -11.95
C ALA A 96 -14.39 -9.37 -13.11
N THR A 97 -13.61 -9.00 -14.12
CA THR A 97 -13.32 -9.80 -15.31
C THR A 97 -11.88 -9.55 -15.73
N ILE A 98 -11.35 -10.39 -16.60
CA ILE A 98 -10.05 -10.19 -17.25
C ILE A 98 -10.22 -10.20 -18.77
N THR A 99 -9.36 -9.45 -19.45
CA THR A 99 -9.22 -9.53 -20.90
C THR A 99 -8.64 -10.89 -21.27
N ALA A 100 -8.99 -11.41 -22.45
CA ALA A 100 -8.46 -12.65 -23.01
C ALA A 100 -7.00 -12.48 -23.46
N ASP A 101 -6.09 -12.13 -22.54
CA ASP A 101 -4.65 -12.06 -22.73
C ASP A 101 -4.01 -13.35 -22.22
N ALA A 102 -3.29 -14.06 -23.08
CA ALA A 102 -2.70 -15.36 -22.76
C ALA A 102 -1.67 -15.29 -21.61
N ASN A 103 -0.90 -14.20 -21.52
CA ASN A 103 0.10 -14.04 -20.46
C ASN A 103 -0.58 -13.78 -19.11
N LEU A 104 -1.67 -13.02 -19.12
CA LEU A 104 -2.45 -12.74 -17.92
C LEU A 104 -3.14 -14.00 -17.40
N ILE A 105 -3.75 -14.79 -18.30
CA ILE A 105 -4.37 -16.07 -17.95
C ILE A 105 -3.33 -17.01 -17.34
N ALA A 106 -2.18 -17.19 -18.02
CA ALA A 106 -1.09 -18.02 -17.50
C ALA A 106 -0.56 -17.54 -16.14
N TYR A 107 -0.49 -16.22 -15.93
CA TYR A 107 -0.07 -15.64 -14.65
C TYR A 107 -1.05 -15.98 -13.53
N ILE A 108 -2.36 -15.86 -13.78
CA ILE A 108 -3.39 -16.19 -12.79
C ILE A 108 -3.38 -17.69 -12.47
N ASP A 109 -3.20 -18.55 -13.46
CA ASP A 109 -3.17 -20.00 -13.30
C ASP A 109 -1.94 -20.48 -12.50
N GLN A 110 -0.86 -19.71 -12.47
CA GLN A 110 0.32 -20.02 -11.66
C GLN A 110 0.10 -19.77 -10.15
N GLU A 111 -0.86 -18.96 -9.76
CA GLU A 111 -1.17 -18.61 -8.36
C GLU A 111 -1.96 -19.73 -7.64
N LYS A 112 -1.42 -20.97 -7.66
CA LYS A 112 -2.10 -22.17 -7.12
C LYS A 112 -2.36 -22.11 -5.61
N LYS A 113 -1.47 -21.48 -4.85
CA LYS A 113 -1.56 -21.44 -3.38
C LYS A 113 -2.70 -20.54 -2.89
N PHE A 114 -2.93 -19.43 -3.59
CA PHE A 114 -3.97 -18.46 -3.27
C PHE A 114 -4.71 -18.09 -4.55
N PRO A 115 -5.63 -18.96 -5.04
CA PRO A 115 -6.34 -18.71 -6.29
C PRO A 115 -7.09 -17.38 -6.22
N PHE A 116 -6.94 -16.60 -7.29
CA PHE A 116 -7.61 -15.32 -7.40
C PHE A 116 -9.11 -15.54 -7.62
N GLU A 117 -9.92 -14.82 -6.87
CA GLU A 117 -11.37 -14.80 -7.07
C GLU A 117 -11.79 -13.41 -7.55
N PHE A 118 -12.50 -13.35 -8.66
CA PHE A 118 -13.07 -12.13 -9.19
C PHE A 118 -14.09 -11.53 -8.24
N ARG A 119 -14.20 -10.19 -8.22
CA ARG A 119 -15.31 -9.54 -7.54
C ARG A 119 -16.59 -9.67 -8.35
N LYS A 120 -17.71 -9.54 -7.65
CA LYS A 120 -19.02 -9.38 -8.27
C LYS A 120 -19.26 -7.90 -8.55
N THR A 121 -19.88 -7.59 -9.69
CA THR A 121 -20.32 -6.25 -10.03
C THR A 121 -21.54 -5.85 -9.20
N GLY A 122 -21.80 -4.53 -9.06
CA GLY A 122 -22.96 -4.03 -8.33
C GLY A 122 -22.85 -4.04 -6.81
N GLY A 123 -21.65 -4.29 -6.25
CA GLY A 123 -21.40 -4.15 -4.82
C GLY A 123 -21.48 -2.68 -4.36
N SER A 124 -22.00 -2.46 -3.15
CA SER A 124 -21.98 -1.13 -2.55
C SER A 124 -20.58 -0.75 -2.07
N LEU A 125 -20.05 0.35 -2.57
CA LEU A 125 -18.79 0.94 -2.12
C LEU A 125 -19.04 1.90 -0.95
N LYS A 126 -18.21 1.82 0.08
CA LYS A 126 -18.37 2.65 1.29
C LYS A 126 -18.01 4.12 1.05
N ASN A 127 -16.97 4.35 0.26
CA ASN A 127 -16.36 5.68 0.08
C ASN A 127 -16.55 6.25 -1.32
N ASN A 128 -17.22 5.55 -2.23
CA ASN A 128 -17.49 5.97 -3.62
C ASN A 128 -16.24 6.46 -4.38
N CYS A 129 -15.09 5.77 -4.21
CA CYS A 129 -13.85 6.11 -4.90
C CYS A 129 -13.94 6.00 -6.42
N PHE A 130 -14.91 5.25 -6.93
CA PHE A 130 -15.15 5.08 -8.36
C PHE A 130 -16.49 5.72 -8.74
N SER A 131 -16.48 6.54 -9.78
CA SER A 131 -17.68 7.26 -10.26
C SER A 131 -18.70 6.35 -10.95
N SER A 132 -18.25 5.23 -11.53
CA SER A 132 -19.13 4.23 -12.16
C SER A 132 -18.48 2.85 -12.15
N GLU A 133 -19.30 1.82 -12.32
CA GLU A 133 -18.84 0.43 -12.44
C GLU A 133 -18.03 0.21 -13.72
N GLU A 134 -18.45 0.81 -14.83
CA GLU A 134 -17.77 0.73 -16.13
C GLU A 134 -16.41 1.39 -16.08
N GLY A 135 -16.30 2.57 -15.45
CA GLY A 135 -15.05 3.27 -15.23
C GLY A 135 -14.09 2.47 -14.35
N ARG A 136 -14.61 1.83 -13.30
CA ARG A 136 -13.83 0.94 -12.45
C ARG A 136 -13.28 -0.26 -13.22
N GLN A 137 -14.13 -0.95 -14.00
CA GLN A 137 -13.73 -2.10 -14.80
C GLN A 137 -12.66 -1.71 -15.83
N LEU A 138 -12.81 -0.57 -16.49
CA LEU A 138 -11.84 -0.06 -17.44
C LEU A 138 -10.47 0.15 -16.74
N LEU A 139 -10.44 0.84 -15.61
CA LEU A 139 -9.21 1.04 -14.83
C LEU A 139 -8.59 -0.29 -14.38
N GLU A 140 -9.40 -1.23 -13.90
CA GLU A 140 -8.95 -2.55 -13.49
C GLU A 140 -8.26 -3.29 -14.64
N GLN A 141 -8.85 -3.27 -15.83
CA GLN A 141 -8.29 -3.94 -17.01
C GLN A 141 -7.03 -3.26 -17.52
N GLU A 142 -7.04 -1.95 -17.70
CA GLU A 142 -5.91 -1.21 -18.25
C GLU A 142 -4.69 -1.27 -17.33
N PHE A 143 -4.87 -1.07 -16.02
CA PHE A 143 -3.76 -1.19 -15.06
C PHE A 143 -3.23 -2.61 -14.95
N LEU A 144 -4.10 -3.61 -15.09
CA LEU A 144 -3.69 -5.01 -15.07
C LEU A 144 -2.82 -5.35 -16.29
N LEU A 145 -3.26 -4.97 -17.50
CA LEU A 145 -2.51 -5.17 -18.74
C LEU A 145 -1.18 -4.40 -18.73
N ALA A 146 -1.19 -3.14 -18.31
CA ALA A 146 0.01 -2.34 -18.17
C ALA A 146 0.99 -2.96 -17.16
N GLY A 147 0.50 -3.41 -16.02
CA GLY A 147 1.30 -4.08 -15.01
C GLY A 147 1.92 -5.39 -15.50
N MET A 148 1.21 -6.16 -16.32
CA MET A 148 1.75 -7.37 -16.97
C MET A 148 2.87 -7.02 -17.95
N LYS A 149 2.69 -5.99 -18.79
CA LYS A 149 3.75 -5.49 -19.70
C LYS A 149 5.00 -5.08 -18.93
N ILE A 150 4.83 -4.35 -17.82
CA ILE A 150 5.93 -3.94 -16.94
C ILE A 150 6.67 -5.15 -16.36
N ARG A 151 5.93 -6.14 -15.83
CA ARG A 151 6.54 -7.36 -15.31
C ARG A 151 7.36 -8.11 -16.35
N ALA A 152 6.89 -8.15 -17.61
CA ALA A 152 7.61 -8.77 -18.71
C ALA A 152 8.94 -8.09 -19.06
N LEU A 153 9.12 -6.82 -18.69
CA LEU A 153 10.41 -6.12 -18.84
C LEU A 153 11.46 -6.59 -17.84
N CYS A 154 11.03 -7.18 -16.71
CA CYS A 154 11.92 -7.65 -15.65
C CYS A 154 12.36 -9.09 -15.93
N LYS A 155 13.68 -9.36 -15.90
CA LYS A 155 14.22 -10.72 -16.03
C LYS A 155 13.70 -11.68 -14.94
N ASN A 156 13.72 -11.19 -13.70
CA ASN A 156 13.32 -11.95 -12.50
C ASN A 156 12.48 -11.04 -11.61
N PRO A 157 11.19 -10.84 -11.93
CA PRO A 157 10.33 -10.04 -11.06
C PRO A 157 10.10 -10.77 -9.74
N SER A 158 10.22 -10.05 -8.61
CA SER A 158 9.93 -10.64 -7.30
C SER A 158 8.48 -11.11 -7.22
N ASN A 159 8.22 -12.10 -6.36
CA ASN A 159 6.85 -12.60 -6.15
C ASN A 159 5.90 -11.52 -5.60
N ALA A 160 6.42 -10.54 -4.87
CA ALA A 160 5.63 -9.43 -4.36
C ALA A 160 5.32 -8.36 -5.43
N MET A 161 6.10 -8.27 -6.50
CA MET A 161 5.88 -7.35 -7.62
C MET A 161 4.75 -7.85 -8.50
N ARG A 162 3.53 -7.47 -8.20
CA ARG A 162 2.31 -7.88 -8.91
C ARG A 162 1.78 -6.77 -9.82
N PRO A 163 1.01 -7.08 -10.86
CA PRO A 163 0.55 -6.07 -11.83
C PRO A 163 -0.15 -4.87 -11.20
N LEU A 164 -1.02 -5.10 -10.23
CA LEU A 164 -1.77 -4.06 -9.53
C LEU A 164 -1.06 -3.55 -8.26
N GLY A 165 0.28 -3.69 -8.19
CA GLY A 165 1.09 -3.19 -7.08
C GLY A 165 1.64 -4.29 -6.18
N PHE A 166 2.58 -3.93 -5.32
CA PHE A 166 3.21 -4.88 -4.41
C PHE A 166 2.18 -5.48 -3.45
N SER A 167 2.20 -6.80 -3.34
CA SER A 167 1.32 -7.58 -2.47
C SER A 167 1.86 -8.98 -2.29
N ALA A 168 1.51 -9.63 -1.18
CA ALA A 168 1.80 -11.03 -0.95
C ALA A 168 0.91 -11.95 -1.80
N PHE A 169 -0.28 -11.50 -2.24
CA PHE A 169 -1.30 -12.35 -2.87
C PHE A 169 -1.99 -11.69 -4.07
N GLY A 170 -2.65 -12.52 -4.88
CA GLY A 170 -3.55 -12.13 -5.95
C GLY A 170 -2.87 -11.37 -7.09
N LEU A 171 -3.56 -10.40 -7.65
CA LEU A 171 -3.08 -9.60 -8.78
C LEU A 171 -2.35 -8.32 -8.34
N GLY A 172 -2.26 -8.07 -7.05
CA GLY A 172 -1.65 -6.92 -6.43
C GLY A 172 -2.55 -6.31 -5.35
N PHE A 173 -2.07 -5.26 -4.67
CA PHE A 173 -2.87 -4.57 -3.66
C PHE A 173 -3.98 -3.73 -4.32
N GLY A 174 -3.68 -3.05 -5.43
CA GLY A 174 -4.65 -2.30 -6.22
C GLY A 174 -5.04 -0.93 -5.67
N SER A 175 -4.25 -0.33 -4.79
CA SER A 175 -4.54 1.03 -4.31
C SER A 175 -4.38 2.05 -5.42
N LEU A 176 -5.32 3.01 -5.54
CA LEU A 176 -5.20 4.18 -6.40
C LEU A 176 -4.81 5.45 -5.64
N ILE A 177 -4.42 5.30 -4.37
CA ILE A 177 -4.15 6.43 -3.51
C ILE A 177 -2.71 6.92 -3.71
N VAL A 178 -2.61 8.13 -4.24
CA VAL A 178 -1.36 8.86 -4.44
C VAL A 178 -1.46 10.19 -3.72
N THR A 179 -0.42 10.58 -2.99
CA THR A 179 -0.32 11.90 -2.38
C THR A 179 0.76 12.72 -3.08
N TYR A 180 0.80 14.02 -2.81
CA TYR A 180 1.86 14.88 -3.34
C TYR A 180 3.27 14.45 -2.88
N ARG A 181 3.36 13.73 -1.78
CA ARG A 181 4.63 13.26 -1.20
C ARG A 181 5.12 11.96 -1.84
N ASN A 182 4.19 11.06 -2.17
CA ASN A 182 4.57 9.72 -2.59
C ASN A 182 3.47 9.00 -3.37
N CYS A 183 3.90 8.15 -4.30
CA CYS A 183 3.11 7.06 -4.84
C CYS A 183 3.55 5.76 -4.17
N PRO A 184 2.74 5.16 -3.30
CA PRO A 184 3.10 3.93 -2.61
C PRO A 184 3.32 2.77 -3.60
N ASN A 185 4.20 1.82 -3.24
CA ASN A 185 4.48 0.67 -4.11
C ASN A 185 3.33 -0.33 -4.24
N ASN A 186 2.32 -0.26 -3.38
CA ASN A 186 1.08 -1.02 -3.47
C ASN A 186 0.05 -0.42 -4.45
N CYS A 187 0.36 0.71 -5.07
CA CYS A 187 -0.35 1.18 -6.26
C CYS A 187 0.03 0.34 -7.48
N PRO A 188 -0.82 0.26 -8.52
CA PRO A 188 -0.49 -0.40 -9.78
C PRO A 188 0.88 0.01 -10.31
N LEU A 189 1.63 -0.96 -10.85
CA LEU A 189 2.99 -0.72 -11.34
C LEU A 189 3.05 0.43 -12.35
N ALA A 190 2.05 0.55 -13.20
CA ALA A 190 1.97 1.60 -14.22
C ALA A 190 2.02 3.02 -13.64
N LEU A 191 1.64 3.21 -12.37
CA LEU A 191 1.69 4.53 -11.72
C LEU A 191 3.12 4.94 -11.37
N TRP A 192 3.94 4.03 -10.89
CA TRP A 192 5.21 4.39 -10.26
C TRP A 192 6.46 3.64 -10.74
N TRP A 193 6.29 2.47 -11.40
CA TRP A 193 7.43 1.69 -11.85
C TRP A 193 8.04 2.31 -13.12
N GLY A 194 9.36 2.34 -13.18
CA GLY A 194 10.13 2.91 -14.28
C GLY A 194 10.89 4.15 -13.86
N ASP A 195 11.91 4.46 -14.63
CA ASP A 195 12.75 5.65 -14.46
C ASP A 195 13.26 6.09 -15.82
N PRO A 196 12.69 7.17 -16.39
CA PRO A 196 13.09 7.68 -17.70
C PRO A 196 14.56 8.15 -17.78
N GLU A 197 15.14 8.47 -16.60
CA GLU A 197 16.53 8.93 -16.51
C GLU A 197 17.53 7.76 -16.42
N SER A 198 17.02 6.53 -16.23
CA SER A 198 17.86 5.33 -16.22
C SER A 198 18.51 5.08 -17.58
N PRO A 199 19.72 4.46 -17.61
CA PRO A 199 20.38 4.09 -18.86
C PRO A 199 19.46 3.30 -19.80
N ARG A 200 19.55 3.54 -21.12
CA ARG A 200 18.68 2.89 -22.14
C ARG A 200 18.70 1.35 -22.10
N ALA A 201 19.77 0.77 -21.60
CA ALA A 201 19.88 -0.68 -21.41
C ALA A 201 19.10 -1.20 -20.19
N SER A 202 18.72 -0.32 -19.27
CA SER A 202 17.95 -0.68 -18.07
C SER A 202 16.50 -1.01 -18.45
N PRO A 203 15.89 -2.05 -17.86
CA PRO A 203 14.44 -2.27 -17.96
C PRO A 203 13.63 -1.06 -17.51
N LEU A 204 14.10 -0.33 -16.50
CA LEU A 204 13.41 0.84 -15.95
C LEU A 204 13.17 1.95 -16.96
N SER A 205 14.09 2.12 -17.96
CA SER A 205 13.93 3.12 -19.02
C SER A 205 12.89 2.75 -20.08
N LYS A 206 12.32 1.54 -20.02
CA LYS A 206 11.33 1.03 -20.98
C LYS A 206 9.90 1.39 -20.66
N TRP A 207 9.68 1.99 -19.49
CA TRP A 207 8.36 2.44 -19.05
C TRP A 207 8.44 3.84 -18.46
N TYR A 208 7.52 4.70 -18.88
CA TYR A 208 7.35 6.03 -18.29
C TYR A 208 6.21 5.98 -17.25
N PRO A 209 6.52 6.08 -15.95
CA PRO A 209 5.50 6.01 -14.92
C PRO A 209 4.60 7.25 -14.93
N LEU A 210 3.31 7.08 -14.62
CA LEU A 210 2.36 8.19 -14.54
C LEU A 210 2.67 9.14 -13.36
N VAL A 211 3.23 8.59 -12.29
CA VAL A 211 3.67 9.33 -11.10
C VAL A 211 5.10 8.90 -10.77
N PRO A 212 6.13 9.48 -11.41
CA PRO A 212 7.52 9.11 -11.19
C PRO A 212 7.91 9.26 -9.71
N ARG A 213 8.47 8.21 -9.13
CA ARG A 213 9.03 8.29 -7.78
C ARG A 213 10.37 8.97 -7.84
N LYS A 214 10.55 10.04 -7.07
CA LYS A 214 11.87 10.62 -6.85
C LYS A 214 12.62 9.73 -5.86
N THR A 215 13.48 8.85 -6.37
CA THR A 215 14.43 8.11 -5.54
C THR A 215 15.61 9.02 -5.26
N TYR A 216 15.72 9.53 -4.02
CA TYR A 216 16.91 10.25 -3.61
C TYR A 216 18.09 9.27 -3.49
N GLY A 217 18.85 9.11 -4.57
CA GLY A 217 20.25 8.73 -4.59
C GLY A 217 20.70 7.42 -3.95
N ARG A 218 19.84 6.44 -3.68
CA ARG A 218 20.26 5.08 -3.32
C ARG A 218 19.63 4.07 -4.26
N ALA A 219 20.44 3.12 -4.72
CA ALA A 219 19.96 1.93 -5.41
C ALA A 219 18.76 1.39 -4.63
N ILE A 220 17.66 1.13 -5.35
CA ILE A 220 16.46 0.55 -4.75
C ILE A 220 16.88 -0.84 -4.27
N ASP A 221 17.22 -0.94 -2.98
CA ASP A 221 17.28 -2.23 -2.32
C ASP A 221 15.86 -2.74 -2.25
N PHE A 222 15.54 -3.68 -3.13
CA PHE A 222 14.24 -4.33 -3.20
C PHE A 222 14.04 -5.38 -2.10
N ASP A 223 14.91 -5.42 -1.11
CA ASP A 223 14.72 -6.21 0.10
C ASP A 223 13.70 -5.56 1.04
N VAL A 224 12.46 -5.52 0.57
CA VAL A 224 11.34 -5.27 1.47
C VAL A 224 11.00 -6.59 2.12
N VAL A 225 11.57 -6.82 3.28
CA VAL A 225 11.12 -7.87 4.21
C VAL A 225 9.73 -7.47 4.69
N TRP A 226 8.75 -8.32 4.40
CA TRP A 226 7.38 -8.25 4.93
C TRP A 226 7.30 -8.99 6.27
#